data_51ac110732409635e89e9232a8c423e1
#
_entry.id   51ac110732409635e89e9232a8c423e1
#
_cell.length_a   1.000
_cell.length_b   1.000
_cell.length_c   1.000
_cell.angle_alpha   90.00
_cell.angle_beta   90.00
_cell.angle_gamma   90.00
#
_symmetry.space_group_name_H-M   'P 1'
#
loop_
_entity.id
_entity.type
_entity.pdbx_description
1 polymer ?
#
loop_
_entity_poly.entity_id
_entity_poly.type
_entity_poly.pdbx_seq_one_letter_code
_entity_poly.pdbx_strand_id
1 'polypeptide(L)'
;MLVLLAGVVLCRTYWVGQQTAYAASAGGQSVQTLTLPRARGDFYDRTGRRLTGLSQRYYALCLPGEAGYTALFPYVPYAEQSLLYERRNLASPFLIQVDRDLTAQGITTCTVTQHVGGSTAAHLLGSLDREGRGVSGREKAYDALLTAS
;
A
#
# COMPACT_ATOMS: atom_id res chain seq x y z
N MET A 1 48.82 5.57 -28.68
CA MET A 1 47.93 6.61 -28.14
C MET A 1 46.52 6.06 -27.77
N LEU A 2 45.87 5.28 -28.65
CA LEU A 2 44.51 4.71 -28.44
C LEU A 2 44.43 3.77 -27.21
N VAL A 3 45.46 2.93 -27.01
CA VAL A 3 45.54 1.99 -25.89
C VAL A 3 45.68 2.70 -24.54
N LEU A 4 46.41 3.79 -24.45
CA LEU A 4 46.54 4.63 -23.25
C LEU A 4 45.20 5.29 -22.90
N LEU A 5 44.45 5.76 -23.88
CA LEU A 5 43.15 6.38 -23.70
C LEU A 5 42.10 5.37 -23.20
N ALA A 6 42.11 4.15 -23.77
CA ALA A 6 41.25 3.05 -23.29
C ALA A 6 41.57 2.65 -21.84
N GLY A 7 42.87 2.58 -21.50
CA GLY A 7 43.29 2.29 -20.11
C GLY A 7 42.81 3.32 -19.07
N VAL A 8 42.88 4.62 -19.44
CA VAL A 8 42.40 5.71 -18.56
C VAL A 8 40.88 5.62 -18.39
N VAL A 9 40.11 5.33 -19.46
CA VAL A 9 38.66 5.19 -19.37
C VAL A 9 38.27 3.99 -18.48
N LEU A 10 38.92 2.84 -18.67
CA LEU A 10 38.67 1.65 -17.85
C LEU A 10 39.00 1.88 -16.36
N CYS A 11 40.13 2.54 -16.09
CA CYS A 11 40.53 2.87 -14.73
C CYS A 11 39.54 3.84 -14.08
N ARG A 12 39.04 4.82 -14.83
CA ARG A 12 38.06 5.78 -14.32
C ARG A 12 36.69 5.16 -14.10
N THR A 13 36.20 4.28 -14.99
CA THR A 13 34.93 3.56 -14.78
C THR A 13 35.02 2.63 -13.59
N TYR A 14 36.13 1.93 -13.41
CA TYR A 14 36.34 1.10 -12.22
C TYR A 14 36.32 1.94 -10.92
N TRP A 15 37.04 3.09 -10.92
CA TRP A 15 37.12 3.96 -9.76
C TRP A 15 35.79 4.61 -9.41
N VAL A 16 35.00 5.03 -10.40
CA VAL A 16 33.64 5.57 -10.23
C VAL A 16 32.69 4.49 -9.67
N GLY A 17 32.81 3.25 -10.13
CA GLY A 17 32.00 2.12 -9.63
C GLY A 17 32.25 1.76 -8.16
N GLN A 18 33.42 2.15 -7.60
CA GLN A 18 33.76 1.93 -6.20
C GLN A 18 33.30 3.06 -5.27
N GLN A 19 32.76 4.16 -5.79
CA GLN A 19 32.33 5.27 -4.96
C GLN A 19 30.96 4.98 -4.32
N THR A 20 30.94 4.81 -3.02
CA THR A 20 29.72 4.61 -2.22
C THR A 20 28.71 5.75 -2.36
N ALA A 21 29.13 6.95 -2.74
CA ALA A 21 28.27 8.09 -3.01
C ALA A 21 27.30 7.84 -4.19
N TYR A 22 27.73 7.14 -5.24
CA TYR A 22 26.84 6.78 -6.36
C TYR A 22 25.87 5.67 -5.98
N ALA A 23 26.30 4.72 -5.14
CA ALA A 23 25.42 3.69 -4.59
C ALA A 23 24.35 4.31 -3.68
N ALA A 24 24.71 5.30 -2.85
CA ALA A 24 23.77 6.05 -2.03
C ALA A 24 22.76 6.86 -2.85
N SER A 25 23.23 7.50 -3.95
CA SER A 25 22.36 8.23 -4.87
C SER A 25 21.40 7.31 -5.62
N ALA A 26 21.86 6.13 -6.05
CA ALA A 26 21.03 5.11 -6.67
C ALA A 26 20.00 4.54 -5.68
N GLY A 27 20.38 4.32 -4.42
CA GLY A 27 19.49 3.93 -3.35
C GLY A 27 18.38 4.97 -3.08
N GLY A 28 18.73 6.27 -3.09
CA GLY A 28 17.77 7.36 -2.95
C GLY A 28 16.78 7.47 -4.11
N GLN A 29 17.19 7.11 -5.32
CA GLN A 29 16.32 7.10 -6.51
C GLN A 29 15.39 5.88 -6.56
N SER A 30 15.66 4.84 -5.77
CA SER A 30 14.82 3.64 -5.67
C SER A 30 13.73 3.74 -4.59
N VAL A 31 13.62 4.88 -3.88
CA VAL A 31 12.55 5.09 -2.90
C VAL A 31 11.23 5.28 -3.64
N GLN A 32 10.35 4.31 -3.48
CA GLN A 32 8.98 4.37 -3.98
C GLN A 32 8.02 4.62 -2.82
N THR A 33 7.22 5.67 -2.94
CA THR A 33 6.16 5.96 -1.98
C THR A 33 4.93 5.15 -2.35
N LEU A 34 4.50 4.27 -1.46
CA LEU A 34 3.28 3.51 -1.59
C LEU A 34 2.20 4.13 -0.69
N THR A 35 1.06 4.45 -1.27
CA THR A 35 -0.05 5.07 -0.54
C THR A 35 -0.94 3.98 0.06
N LEU A 36 -1.09 4.01 1.39
CA LEU A 36 -2.09 3.22 2.10
C LEU A 36 -3.44 3.94 2.08
N PRO A 37 -4.55 3.19 2.11
CA PRO A 37 -5.87 3.78 2.34
C PRO A 37 -5.87 4.57 3.64
N ARG A 38 -6.38 5.79 3.60
CA ARG A 38 -6.46 6.65 4.79
C ARG A 38 -7.48 6.11 5.78
N ALA A 39 -7.19 6.28 7.07
CA ALA A 39 -8.20 6.15 8.10
C ALA A 39 -9.30 7.20 7.85
N ARG A 40 -10.53 6.81 8.07
CA ARG A 40 -11.70 7.69 7.95
C ARG A 40 -12.18 8.08 9.34
N GLY A 41 -12.65 9.30 9.51
CA GLY A 41 -13.26 9.76 10.75
C GLY A 41 -14.52 8.97 11.11
N ASP A 42 -14.90 8.97 12.38
CA ASP A 42 -16.01 8.19 12.92
C ASP A 42 -17.21 9.07 13.27
N PHE A 43 -18.39 8.47 13.26
CA PHE A 43 -19.59 9.08 13.83
C PHE A 43 -19.79 8.65 15.28
N TYR A 44 -20.17 9.60 16.12
CA TYR A 44 -20.47 9.40 17.52
C TYR A 44 -21.89 9.89 17.84
N ASP A 45 -22.54 9.25 18.78
CA ASP A 45 -23.79 9.75 19.32
C ASP A 45 -23.53 10.90 20.32
N ARG A 46 -24.62 11.48 20.85
CA ARG A 46 -24.56 12.56 21.84
C ARG A 46 -23.87 12.17 23.16
N THR A 47 -23.73 10.88 23.42
CA THR A 47 -23.09 10.35 24.63
C THR A 47 -21.62 9.99 24.40
N GLY A 48 -21.10 10.22 23.18
CA GLY A 48 -19.73 9.87 22.80
C GLY A 48 -19.55 8.41 22.42
N ARG A 49 -20.65 7.64 22.26
CA ARG A 49 -20.59 6.25 21.81
C ARG A 49 -20.43 6.22 20.27
N ARG A 50 -19.45 5.46 19.81
CA ARG A 50 -19.21 5.28 18.37
C ARG A 50 -20.40 4.55 17.72
N LEU A 51 -20.86 5.10 16.60
CA LEU A 51 -21.94 4.53 15.78
C LEU A 51 -21.40 3.71 14.61
N THR A 52 -20.15 3.94 14.20
CA THR A 52 -19.47 3.27 13.10
C THR A 52 -18.71 2.05 13.59
N GLY A 53 -18.68 0.99 12.77
CA GLY A 53 -17.85 -0.18 13.02
C GLY A 53 -16.40 0.09 12.66
N LEU A 54 -15.47 -0.65 13.25
CA LEU A 54 -14.07 -0.70 12.84
C LEU A 54 -13.74 -2.07 12.29
N SER A 55 -12.99 -2.10 11.20
CA SER A 55 -12.41 -3.32 10.66
C SER A 55 -10.91 -3.10 10.47
N GLN A 56 -10.13 -4.07 10.90
CA GLN A 56 -8.71 -4.11 10.59
C GLN A 56 -8.52 -4.76 9.22
N ARG A 57 -7.75 -4.10 8.37
CA ARG A 57 -7.35 -4.63 7.08
C ARG A 57 -5.83 -4.69 7.02
N TYR A 58 -5.33 -5.76 6.44
CA TYR A 58 -3.92 -6.00 6.28
C TYR A 58 -3.53 -5.79 4.82
N TYR A 59 -2.42 -5.07 4.61
CA TYR A 59 -1.87 -4.81 3.29
C TYR A 59 -0.44 -5.32 3.26
N ALA A 60 -0.16 -6.26 2.39
CA ALA A 60 1.18 -6.81 2.21
C ALA A 60 1.89 -6.14 1.04
N LEU A 61 3.19 -5.96 1.19
CA LEU A 61 4.07 -5.49 0.14
C LEU A 61 4.38 -6.66 -0.81
N CYS A 62 3.87 -6.59 -2.02
CA CYS A 62 4.24 -7.50 -3.10
C CYS A 62 5.50 -6.99 -3.78
N LEU A 63 6.57 -7.77 -3.71
CA LEU A 63 7.79 -7.50 -4.44
C LEU A 63 7.64 -7.91 -5.91
N PRO A 64 8.34 -7.24 -6.85
CA PRO A 64 8.31 -7.56 -8.25
C PRO A 64 8.74 -9.01 -8.51
N GLY A 65 8.08 -9.65 -9.48
CA GLY A 65 8.44 -10.97 -9.97
C GLY A 65 7.54 -12.09 -9.45
N GLU A 66 7.71 -13.27 -10.05
CA GLU A 66 6.88 -14.47 -9.82
C GLU A 66 6.95 -14.96 -8.36
N ALA A 67 8.11 -14.80 -7.72
CA ALA A 67 8.29 -15.20 -6.32
C ALA A 67 7.39 -14.38 -5.37
N GLY A 68 7.29 -13.06 -5.56
CA GLY A 68 6.41 -12.19 -4.77
C GLY A 68 4.93 -12.54 -4.98
N TYR A 69 4.54 -12.78 -6.22
CA TYR A 69 3.19 -13.22 -6.56
C TYR A 69 2.83 -14.56 -5.88
N THR A 70 3.68 -15.58 -6.05
CA THR A 70 3.44 -16.92 -5.52
C THR A 70 3.37 -16.95 -4.00
N ALA A 71 4.21 -16.15 -3.33
CA ALA A 71 4.23 -16.05 -1.88
C ALA A 71 2.94 -15.44 -1.30
N LEU A 72 2.33 -14.48 -2.02
CA LEU A 72 1.13 -13.77 -1.53
C LEU A 72 -0.18 -14.41 -1.97
N PHE A 73 -0.20 -15.12 -3.10
CA PHE A 73 -1.43 -15.66 -3.69
C PHE A 73 -2.35 -16.40 -2.71
N PRO A 74 -1.84 -17.28 -1.79
CA PRO A 74 -2.69 -18.00 -0.86
C PRO A 74 -3.40 -17.13 0.19
N TYR A 75 -2.91 -15.91 0.41
CA TYR A 75 -3.38 -15.01 1.46
C TYR A 75 -4.20 -13.83 0.93
N VAL A 76 -4.33 -13.74 -0.39
CA VAL A 76 -5.09 -12.65 -1.03
C VAL A 76 -6.56 -13.08 -1.16
N PRO A 77 -7.50 -12.27 -0.64
CA PRO A 77 -8.94 -12.53 -0.79
C PRO A 77 -9.33 -12.69 -2.26
N TYR A 78 -10.29 -13.57 -2.53
CA TYR A 78 -10.74 -13.86 -3.90
C TYR A 78 -11.07 -12.60 -4.71
N ALA A 79 -11.67 -11.60 -4.05
CA ALA A 79 -12.02 -10.31 -4.69
C ALA A 79 -10.81 -9.51 -5.21
N GLU A 80 -9.62 -9.74 -4.64
CA GLU A 80 -8.39 -9.03 -4.97
C GLU A 80 -7.42 -9.86 -5.84
N GLN A 81 -7.74 -11.14 -6.08
CA GLN A 81 -6.86 -12.03 -6.86
C GLN A 81 -6.71 -11.59 -8.32
N SER A 82 -7.76 -11.02 -8.92
CA SER A 82 -7.69 -10.45 -10.27
C SER A 82 -6.68 -9.29 -10.33
N LEU A 83 -6.69 -8.42 -9.32
CA LEU A 83 -5.76 -7.30 -9.22
C LEU A 83 -4.31 -7.79 -9.02
N LEU A 84 -4.10 -8.80 -8.19
CA LEU A 84 -2.79 -9.41 -8.01
C LEU A 84 -2.27 -10.02 -9.33
N TYR A 85 -3.14 -10.69 -10.08
CA TYR A 85 -2.80 -11.28 -11.36
C TYR A 85 -2.44 -10.23 -12.42
N GLU A 86 -3.22 -9.17 -12.54
CA GLU A 86 -2.94 -8.06 -13.46
C GLU A 86 -1.61 -7.38 -13.16
N ARG A 87 -1.27 -7.25 -11.87
CA ARG A 87 -0.06 -6.57 -11.42
C ARG A 87 1.17 -7.46 -11.31
N ARG A 88 1.09 -8.77 -11.56
CA ARG A 88 2.22 -9.72 -11.41
C ARG A 88 3.47 -9.35 -12.21
N ASN A 89 3.29 -8.70 -13.37
CA ASN A 89 4.37 -8.31 -14.28
C ASN A 89 4.89 -6.88 -14.04
N LEU A 90 4.42 -6.19 -12.99
CA LEU A 90 4.95 -4.87 -12.66
C LEU A 90 6.41 -4.98 -12.23
N ALA A 91 7.23 -4.05 -12.72
CA ALA A 91 8.63 -3.93 -12.30
C ALA A 91 8.80 -3.25 -10.94
N SER A 92 7.74 -2.67 -10.39
CA SER A 92 7.73 -1.93 -9.13
C SER A 92 6.93 -2.67 -8.05
N PRO A 93 7.33 -2.57 -6.77
CA PRO A 93 6.56 -3.12 -5.68
C PRO A 93 5.21 -2.42 -5.55
N PHE A 94 4.20 -3.13 -5.08
CA PHE A 94 2.86 -2.60 -4.82
C PHE A 94 2.24 -3.21 -3.56
N LEU A 95 1.22 -2.54 -3.02
CA LEU A 95 0.46 -3.05 -1.89
C LEU A 95 -0.77 -3.80 -2.37
N ILE A 96 -1.06 -4.92 -1.71
CA ILE A 96 -2.27 -5.72 -1.93
C ILE A 96 -2.89 -6.09 -0.59
N GLN A 97 -4.22 -6.11 -0.55
CA GLN A 97 -4.93 -6.53 0.65
C GLN A 97 -4.76 -8.04 0.85
N VAL A 98 -4.51 -8.43 2.09
CA VAL A 98 -4.39 -9.83 2.53
C VAL A 98 -5.34 -10.10 3.69
N ASP A 99 -5.64 -11.37 3.95
CA ASP A 99 -6.62 -11.80 4.96
C ASP A 99 -6.07 -11.72 6.39
N ARG A 100 -4.76 -11.67 6.57
CA ARG A 100 -4.10 -11.66 7.89
C ARG A 100 -2.74 -10.97 7.86
N ASP A 101 -2.15 -10.75 9.02
CA ASP A 101 -0.77 -10.31 9.16
C ASP A 101 0.21 -11.45 8.76
N LEU A 102 1.13 -11.14 7.84
CA LEU A 102 2.13 -12.07 7.30
C LEU A 102 3.55 -11.73 7.77
N THR A 103 3.69 -10.87 8.75
CA THR A 103 5.02 -10.47 9.29
C THR A 103 5.80 -11.69 9.81
N ALA A 104 5.10 -12.65 10.42
CA ALA A 104 5.72 -13.90 10.90
C ALA A 104 6.28 -14.78 9.76
N GLN A 105 5.79 -14.62 8.53
CA GLN A 105 6.27 -15.31 7.32
C GLN A 105 7.37 -14.52 6.59
N GLY A 106 7.84 -13.41 7.18
CA GLY A 106 8.86 -12.56 6.58
C GLY A 106 8.35 -11.63 5.48
N ILE A 107 7.03 -11.47 5.34
CA ILE A 107 6.40 -10.57 4.38
C ILE A 107 6.05 -9.26 5.10
N THR A 108 6.49 -8.14 4.56
CA THR A 108 6.17 -6.82 5.11
C THR A 108 4.67 -6.57 5.00
N THR A 109 4.00 -6.45 6.15
CA THR A 109 2.56 -6.22 6.24
C THR A 109 2.27 -4.96 7.05
N CYS A 110 1.37 -4.13 6.55
CA CYS A 110 0.87 -2.94 7.24
C CYS A 110 -0.59 -3.16 7.63
N THR A 111 -0.94 -2.83 8.88
CA THR A 111 -2.32 -2.88 9.36
C THR A 111 -2.96 -1.51 9.25
N VAL A 112 -4.12 -1.44 8.63
CA VAL A 112 -4.93 -0.23 8.53
C VAL A 112 -6.27 -0.49 9.20
N THR A 113 -6.62 0.35 10.16
CA THR A 113 -7.95 0.35 10.75
C THR A 113 -8.86 1.18 9.86
N GLN A 114 -9.83 0.53 9.26
CA GLN A 114 -10.84 1.19 8.43
C GLN A 114 -12.18 1.24 9.13
N HIS A 115 -12.84 2.35 8.96
CA HIS A 115 -14.24 2.55 9.27
C HIS A 115 -15.10 1.69 8.33
N VAL A 116 -15.99 0.92 8.90
CA VAL A 116 -17.00 0.18 8.15
C VAL A 116 -18.37 0.70 8.52
N GLY A 117 -19.31 0.66 7.59
CA GLY A 117 -20.69 1.09 7.82
C GLY A 117 -21.24 0.49 9.11
N GLY A 118 -21.82 1.34 9.96
CA GLY A 118 -22.28 0.95 11.30
C GLY A 118 -23.49 0.02 11.24
N SER A 119 -23.46 -1.02 12.04
CA SER A 119 -24.60 -1.93 12.18
C SER A 119 -25.80 -1.31 12.90
N THR A 120 -25.55 -0.38 13.85
CA THR A 120 -26.59 0.15 14.74
C THR A 120 -27.47 1.23 14.11
N ALA A 121 -26.95 1.98 13.13
CA ALA A 121 -27.65 3.08 12.46
C ALA A 121 -27.38 3.10 10.95
N ALA A 122 -27.20 1.95 10.32
CA ALA A 122 -26.77 1.81 8.93
C ALA A 122 -27.68 2.59 7.96
N HIS A 123 -28.98 2.57 8.15
CA HIS A 123 -29.94 3.30 7.33
C HIS A 123 -29.86 4.83 7.47
N LEU A 124 -29.34 5.32 8.59
CA LEU A 124 -29.14 6.76 8.83
C LEU A 124 -27.73 7.20 8.40
N LEU A 125 -26.73 6.37 8.69
CA LEU A 125 -25.34 6.64 8.32
C LEU A 125 -25.11 6.50 6.83
N GLY A 126 -25.71 5.50 6.20
CA GLY A 126 -25.53 5.21 4.79
C GLY A 126 -24.45 4.17 4.53
N SER A 127 -23.95 4.16 3.30
CA SER A 127 -22.99 3.18 2.81
C SER A 127 -21.73 3.82 2.23
N LEU A 128 -20.64 3.04 2.26
CA LEU A 128 -19.37 3.35 1.63
C LEU A 128 -19.19 2.51 0.36
N ASP A 129 -18.44 3.02 -0.60
CA ASP A 129 -17.95 2.24 -1.74
C ASP A 129 -16.73 1.39 -1.34
N ARG A 130 -16.18 0.65 -2.32
CA ARG A 130 -14.99 -0.18 -2.12
C ARG A 130 -13.75 0.63 -1.75
N GLU A 131 -13.69 1.87 -2.21
CA GLU A 131 -12.59 2.82 -1.95
C GLU A 131 -12.76 3.56 -0.61
N GLY A 132 -13.85 3.31 0.13
CA GLY A 132 -14.13 3.93 1.41
C GLY A 132 -14.75 5.32 1.33
N ARG A 133 -15.33 5.71 0.18
CA ARG A 133 -16.03 6.98 -0.01
C ARG A 133 -17.51 6.85 0.32
N GLY A 134 -18.09 7.91 0.86
CA GLY A 134 -19.51 7.94 1.18
C GLY A 134 -20.41 7.97 -0.05
N VAL A 135 -21.24 6.93 -0.25
CA VAL A 135 -22.15 6.81 -1.38
C VAL A 135 -23.55 7.27 -1.04
N SER A 136 -23.98 7.06 0.18
CA SER A 136 -25.33 7.41 0.63
C SER A 136 -25.35 7.96 2.06
N GLY A 137 -26.49 8.51 2.48
CA GLY A 137 -26.75 8.97 3.83
C GLY A 137 -25.80 10.05 4.32
N ARG A 138 -25.51 10.02 5.63
CA ARG A 138 -24.57 10.96 6.27
C ARG A 138 -23.13 10.71 5.85
N GLU A 139 -22.77 9.48 5.49
CA GLU A 139 -21.45 9.15 4.95
C GLU A 139 -21.13 9.97 3.71
N LYS A 140 -22.11 10.12 2.81
CA LYS A 140 -21.99 10.97 1.62
C LYS A 140 -21.99 12.46 1.97
N ALA A 141 -22.86 12.88 2.88
CA ALA A 141 -22.99 14.29 3.23
C ALA A 141 -21.74 14.87 3.90
N TYR A 142 -21.02 14.05 4.68
CA TYR A 142 -19.83 14.46 5.43
C TYR A 142 -18.52 13.86 4.88
N ASP A 143 -18.54 13.31 3.66
CA ASP A 143 -17.41 12.60 3.07
C ASP A 143 -16.11 13.42 3.10
N ALA A 144 -16.17 14.68 2.71
CA ALA A 144 -15.01 15.57 2.70
C ALA A 144 -14.43 15.82 4.11
N LEU A 145 -15.27 15.90 5.15
CA LEU A 145 -14.83 16.09 6.54
C LEU A 145 -14.21 14.80 7.11
N LEU A 146 -14.82 13.66 6.81
CA LEU A 146 -14.38 12.36 7.30
C LEU A 146 -13.07 11.89 6.67
N THR A 147 -12.76 12.35 5.46
CA THR A 147 -11.51 12.02 4.74
C THR A 147 -10.38 13.04 4.97
N ALA A 148 -10.67 14.19 5.54
CA ALA A 148 -9.68 15.25 5.82
C ALA A 148 -8.91 15.04 7.14
N SER A 149 -9.26 14.00 7.91
CA SER A 149 -8.68 13.71 9.25
C SER A 149 -7.34 13.03 9.16
#